data_6749d3134bc0332c2348fc0c2900402a
#
_entry.id   6749d3134bc0332c2348fc0c2900402a
#
_cell.length_a   1.000
_cell.length_b   1.000
_cell.length_c   1.000
_cell.angle_alpha   90.00
_cell.angle_beta   90.00
_cell.angle_gamma   90.00
#
_symmetry.space_group_name_H-M   'P 1'
#
loop_
_entity.id
_entity.type
_entity.pdbx_description
1 polymer ?
#
loop_
_entity_poly.entity_id
_entity_poly.type
_entity_poly.pdbx_seq_one_letter_code
_entity_poly.pdbx_strand_id
1 'polypeptide(L)'
;MNEDPSARQFTADCYEGGSTLLTLTGSGEQFLVLPEDAAEVDGLPAGVTALRQPVQNIYLVSTSVMDLFLHLDALDCITLSGTQAAGWHLDEARAAMEAGRIAYAGKYSAPDYEQILASNCSLAIENTMILHTPEVKEQLERFGIPVVVERSSYESSPLARMEWIKFWGILLGRETLAEQVFQKQVERIQPLLEQAPTGKTCAFFSITANNLANVRKGGDYVAQMIGMAGADYVFSDLTDSGNNLSTMNLPLEDFYAGAKDADVLIYNSTIEGMVATIDELVAKCALLADFRAVQNGNVWCTTQSFFQQSMELADFVIELHRVLTEDAPDGLHFLTPVT
;
A
#
# COMPACT_ATOMS: atom_id res chain seq x y z
N MET A 1 22.22 1.47 8.47
CA MET A 1 21.70 2.84 8.66
C MET A 1 20.36 2.70 9.39
N ASN A 2 20.30 3.13 10.65
CA ASN A 2 19.02 3.21 11.36
C ASN A 2 18.29 4.44 10.83
N GLU A 3 17.55 4.28 9.74
CA GLU A 3 16.55 5.29 9.40
C GLU A 3 15.42 5.14 10.43
N ASP A 4 15.10 6.25 11.07
CA ASP A 4 13.93 6.37 11.95
C ASP A 4 12.71 5.81 11.22
N PRO A 5 11.98 4.81 11.76
CA PRO A 5 10.82 4.21 11.09
C PRO A 5 9.64 5.17 10.90
N SER A 6 9.73 6.39 11.39
CA SER A 6 8.63 7.37 11.39
C SER A 6 8.16 7.74 9.99
N ALA A 7 6.85 7.72 9.80
CA ALA A 7 6.21 8.21 8.59
C ALA A 7 6.59 9.67 8.32
N ARG A 8 6.88 10.00 7.06
CA ARG A 8 7.33 11.33 6.64
C ARG A 8 6.28 12.10 5.83
N GLN A 9 5.25 11.41 5.40
CA GLN A 9 4.20 12.01 4.57
C GLN A 9 3.07 12.63 5.39
N PHE A 10 3.07 12.48 6.72
CA PHE A 10 2.17 13.20 7.61
C PHE A 10 2.83 13.54 8.95
N THR A 11 2.25 14.51 9.65
CA THR A 11 2.51 14.80 11.07
C THR A 11 1.21 14.89 11.85
N ALA A 12 1.29 14.66 13.17
CA ALA A 12 0.16 14.74 14.08
C ALA A 12 0.57 15.58 15.31
N ASP A 13 -0.03 16.75 15.44
CA ASP A 13 0.20 17.67 16.56
C ASP A 13 -1.01 17.61 17.51
N CYS A 14 -0.81 17.06 18.71
CA CYS A 14 -1.84 16.89 19.71
C CYS A 14 -1.99 18.16 20.56
N TYR A 15 -3.22 18.59 20.82
CA TYR A 15 -3.55 19.76 21.63
C TYR A 15 -4.25 19.36 22.94
N GLU A 16 -4.20 20.27 23.92
CA GLU A 16 -5.01 20.13 25.12
C GLU A 16 -6.51 20.07 24.74
N GLY A 17 -7.24 19.16 25.39
CA GLY A 17 -8.64 18.89 25.05
C GLY A 17 -8.85 17.77 24.03
N GLY A 18 -7.78 17.07 23.62
CA GLY A 18 -7.87 15.86 22.80
C GLY A 18 -7.99 16.08 21.29
N SER A 19 -7.94 17.33 20.82
CA SER A 19 -7.91 17.62 19.38
C SER A 19 -6.52 17.34 18.81
N THR A 20 -6.44 16.91 17.55
CA THR A 20 -5.18 16.64 16.85
C THR A 20 -5.19 17.31 15.49
N LEU A 21 -4.15 18.05 15.16
CA LEU A 21 -3.92 18.59 13.82
C LEU A 21 -3.09 17.59 13.02
N LEU A 22 -3.69 17.01 12.02
CA LEU A 22 -3.02 16.18 11.03
C LEU A 22 -2.57 17.05 9.86
N THR A 23 -1.31 16.96 9.46
CA THR A 23 -0.78 17.68 8.30
C THR A 23 -0.20 16.68 7.30
N LEU A 24 -0.67 16.70 6.07
CA LEU A 24 -0.07 15.97 4.95
C LEU A 24 1.13 16.77 4.44
N THR A 25 2.36 16.32 4.73
CA THR A 25 3.59 17.06 4.45
C THR A 25 3.80 17.37 2.97
N GLY A 26 3.40 16.46 2.07
CA GLY A 26 3.61 16.61 0.64
C GLY A 26 2.68 17.63 -0.04
N SER A 27 1.49 17.91 0.52
CA SER A 27 0.52 18.89 -0.01
C SER A 27 0.35 20.11 0.89
N GLY A 28 0.71 19.99 2.17
CA GLY A 28 0.46 21.02 3.19
C GLY A 28 -1.00 21.09 3.65
N GLU A 29 -1.85 20.16 3.23
CA GLU A 29 -3.24 20.06 3.68
C GLU A 29 -3.33 19.73 5.15
N GLN A 30 -4.25 20.38 5.86
CA GLN A 30 -4.38 20.25 7.30
C GLN A 30 -5.81 19.87 7.70
N PHE A 31 -5.91 18.90 8.61
CA PHE A 31 -7.18 18.41 9.15
C PHE A 31 -7.14 18.50 10.67
N LEU A 32 -7.99 19.38 11.25
CA LEU A 32 -8.17 19.43 12.69
C LEU A 32 -9.20 18.38 13.10
N VAL A 33 -8.72 17.31 13.72
CA VAL A 33 -9.57 16.23 14.22
C VAL A 33 -10.02 16.57 15.63
N LEU A 34 -11.33 16.65 15.80
CA LEU A 34 -12.00 16.97 17.05
C LEU A 34 -12.55 15.71 17.70
N PRO A 35 -12.44 15.53 19.04
CA PRO A 35 -13.18 14.50 19.75
C PRO A 35 -14.68 14.55 19.47
N GLU A 36 -15.39 13.44 19.67
CA GLU A 36 -16.83 13.31 19.44
C GLU A 36 -17.64 14.39 20.15
N ASP A 37 -17.33 14.63 21.45
CA ASP A 37 -18.05 15.56 22.31
C ASP A 37 -17.47 16.99 22.30
N ALA A 38 -16.47 17.28 21.46
CA ALA A 38 -15.87 18.62 21.42
C ALA A 38 -16.88 19.65 20.92
N ALA A 39 -16.82 20.89 21.45
CA ALA A 39 -17.56 22.01 20.91
C ALA A 39 -17.15 22.31 19.47
N GLU A 40 -18.04 22.91 18.70
CA GLU A 40 -17.67 23.41 17.38
C GLU A 40 -16.58 24.48 17.51
N VAL A 41 -15.64 24.46 16.57
CA VAL A 41 -14.55 25.43 16.52
C VAL A 41 -14.85 26.43 15.43
N ASP A 42 -15.15 27.68 15.85
CA ASP A 42 -15.32 28.80 14.93
C ASP A 42 -13.96 29.41 14.55
N GLY A 43 -13.89 29.96 13.34
CA GLY A 43 -12.75 30.78 12.92
C GLY A 43 -11.46 29.97 12.66
N LEU A 44 -11.55 28.77 12.13
CA LEU A 44 -10.39 28.00 11.71
C LEU A 44 -9.55 28.79 10.69
N PRO A 45 -8.22 28.65 10.72
CA PRO A 45 -7.37 29.23 9.70
C PRO A 45 -7.76 28.76 8.29
N ALA A 46 -7.56 29.59 7.29
CA ALA A 46 -7.79 29.21 5.91
C ALA A 46 -6.92 27.97 5.54
N GLY A 47 -7.55 26.98 4.95
CA GLY A 47 -6.87 25.73 4.54
C GLY A 47 -6.86 24.64 5.63
N VAL A 48 -7.44 24.88 6.81
CA VAL A 48 -7.66 23.85 7.82
C VAL A 48 -9.09 23.33 7.74
N THR A 49 -9.25 22.02 7.57
CA THR A 49 -10.56 21.36 7.55
C THR A 49 -10.83 20.68 8.89
N ALA A 50 -11.98 20.95 9.52
CA ALA A 50 -12.38 20.26 10.73
C ALA A 50 -12.99 18.90 10.38
N LEU A 51 -12.60 17.86 11.10
CA LEU A 51 -13.19 16.52 11.08
C LEU A 51 -13.53 16.13 12.52
N ARG A 52 -14.63 15.42 12.70
CA ARG A 52 -15.07 14.96 14.04
C ARG A 52 -14.97 13.45 14.13
N GLN A 53 -14.38 12.97 15.24
CA GLN A 53 -14.30 11.55 15.57
C GLN A 53 -15.66 10.98 15.98
N PRO A 54 -15.91 9.71 15.70
CA PRO A 54 -15.30 8.91 14.65
C PRO A 54 -15.84 9.32 13.28
N VAL A 55 -14.96 9.47 12.30
CA VAL A 55 -15.41 9.74 10.91
C VAL A 55 -16.19 8.54 10.39
N GLN A 56 -17.37 8.79 9.82
CA GLN A 56 -18.32 7.77 9.33
C GLN A 56 -18.70 8.07 7.88
N ASN A 57 -19.44 7.17 7.24
CA ASN A 57 -19.95 7.35 5.87
C ASN A 57 -18.85 7.74 4.88
N ILE A 58 -17.78 6.95 4.88
CA ILE A 58 -16.58 7.21 4.08
C ILE A 58 -16.77 6.67 2.66
N TYR A 59 -16.36 7.46 1.66
CA TYR A 59 -16.10 7.02 0.30
C TYR A 59 -14.61 6.68 0.18
N LEU A 60 -14.29 5.39 0.08
CA LEU A 60 -12.92 4.88 0.02
C LEU A 60 -12.52 4.52 -1.41
N VAL A 61 -11.52 5.21 -1.94
CA VAL A 61 -10.93 4.97 -3.27
C VAL A 61 -9.53 4.35 -3.17
N SER A 62 -8.75 4.72 -2.13
CA SER A 62 -7.43 4.15 -1.92
C SER A 62 -7.53 2.71 -1.39
N THR A 63 -7.14 1.73 -2.22
CA THR A 63 -7.28 0.30 -1.88
C THR A 63 -6.37 -0.13 -0.73
N SER A 64 -5.22 0.54 -0.55
CA SER A 64 -4.29 0.26 0.54
C SER A 64 -4.81 0.62 1.93
N VAL A 65 -5.83 1.47 2.01
CA VAL A 65 -6.41 1.93 3.28
C VAL A 65 -7.43 0.94 3.84
N MET A 66 -8.07 0.14 3.00
CA MET A 66 -9.09 -0.82 3.44
C MET A 66 -8.57 -1.75 4.54
N ASP A 67 -7.37 -2.28 4.35
CA ASP A 67 -6.72 -3.18 5.31
C ASP A 67 -6.45 -2.49 6.66
N LEU A 68 -6.04 -1.23 6.63
CA LEU A 68 -5.84 -0.43 7.85
C LEU A 68 -7.15 -0.27 8.63
N PHE A 69 -8.28 -0.09 7.93
CA PHE A 69 -9.60 -0.01 8.56
C PHE A 69 -10.06 -1.36 9.12
N LEU A 70 -9.72 -2.47 8.45
CA LEU A 70 -9.96 -3.80 8.99
C LEU A 70 -9.21 -4.03 10.31
N HIS A 71 -7.93 -3.69 10.35
CA HIS A 71 -7.10 -3.80 11.55
C HIS A 71 -7.51 -2.83 12.69
N LEU A 72 -8.24 -1.77 12.35
CA LEU A 72 -8.84 -0.84 13.31
C LEU A 72 -10.28 -1.21 13.70
N ASP A 73 -10.81 -2.38 13.30
CA ASP A 73 -12.20 -2.77 13.49
C ASP A 73 -13.22 -1.70 12.99
N ALA A 74 -12.88 -1.00 11.90
CA ALA A 74 -13.61 0.18 11.43
C ALA A 74 -14.21 0.02 10.01
N LEU A 75 -14.37 -1.22 9.54
CA LEU A 75 -14.95 -1.49 8.21
C LEU A 75 -16.33 -0.83 8.05
N ASP A 76 -17.14 -0.79 9.12
CA ASP A 76 -18.49 -0.22 9.10
C ASP A 76 -18.50 1.31 8.93
N CYS A 77 -17.36 1.98 9.06
CA CYS A 77 -17.23 3.41 8.74
C CYS A 77 -17.23 3.67 7.23
N ILE A 78 -16.93 2.65 6.41
CA ILE A 78 -16.88 2.73 4.95
C ILE A 78 -18.25 2.33 4.40
N THR A 79 -18.90 3.24 3.70
CA THR A 79 -20.21 3.00 3.06
C THR A 79 -20.10 2.91 1.54
N LEU A 80 -19.08 3.54 0.96
CA LEU A 80 -18.87 3.59 -0.47
C LEU A 80 -17.43 3.20 -0.83
N SER A 81 -17.28 2.52 -1.97
CA SER A 81 -15.98 2.11 -2.50
C SER A 81 -15.77 2.59 -3.93
N GLY A 82 -14.55 3.06 -4.22
CA GLY A 82 -14.08 3.34 -5.58
C GLY A 82 -13.67 2.09 -6.36
N THR A 83 -13.66 0.93 -5.71
CA THR A 83 -13.31 -0.38 -6.27
C THR A 83 -14.52 -1.30 -6.22
N GLN A 84 -14.80 -2.00 -7.31
CA GLN A 84 -15.88 -3.00 -7.38
C GLN A 84 -15.53 -4.23 -6.54
N ALA A 85 -16.54 -5.02 -6.14
CA ALA A 85 -16.35 -6.22 -5.32
C ALA A 85 -15.30 -7.19 -5.90
N ALA A 86 -15.31 -7.40 -7.22
CA ALA A 86 -14.35 -8.27 -7.91
C ALA A 86 -12.89 -7.78 -7.86
N GLY A 87 -12.67 -6.50 -7.58
CA GLY A 87 -11.33 -5.92 -7.45
C GLY A 87 -10.78 -5.96 -6.02
N TRP A 88 -11.58 -6.41 -5.05
CA TRP A 88 -11.14 -6.62 -3.68
C TRP A 88 -10.64 -8.06 -3.49
N HIS A 89 -9.38 -8.18 -3.10
CA HIS A 89 -8.73 -9.42 -2.71
C HIS A 89 -8.62 -9.56 -1.18
N LEU A 90 -9.32 -8.68 -0.45
CA LEU A 90 -9.59 -8.77 0.98
C LEU A 90 -11.00 -9.34 1.14
N ASP A 91 -11.11 -10.51 1.77
CA ASP A 91 -12.36 -11.27 1.85
C ASP A 91 -13.46 -10.50 2.59
N GLU A 92 -13.12 -9.81 3.67
CA GLU A 92 -14.04 -9.00 4.47
C GLU A 92 -14.61 -7.82 3.66
N ALA A 93 -13.76 -7.14 2.88
CA ALA A 93 -14.18 -6.02 2.03
C ALA A 93 -15.10 -6.51 0.90
N ARG A 94 -14.74 -7.62 0.24
CA ARG A 94 -15.56 -8.24 -0.79
C ARG A 94 -16.91 -8.69 -0.24
N ALA A 95 -16.92 -9.40 0.90
CA ALA A 95 -18.14 -9.86 1.56
C ALA A 95 -19.02 -8.69 2.02
N ALA A 96 -18.45 -7.57 2.48
CA ALA A 96 -19.21 -6.37 2.82
C ALA A 96 -19.91 -5.76 1.61
N MET A 97 -19.25 -5.74 0.45
CA MET A 97 -19.85 -5.26 -0.80
C MET A 97 -20.93 -6.20 -1.33
N GLU A 98 -20.68 -7.50 -1.33
CA GLU A 98 -21.65 -8.52 -1.76
C GLU A 98 -22.91 -8.51 -0.87
N ALA A 99 -22.74 -8.22 0.42
CA ALA A 99 -23.86 -8.04 1.35
C ALA A 99 -24.55 -6.67 1.24
N GLY A 100 -24.09 -5.77 0.38
CA GLY A 100 -24.64 -4.42 0.19
C GLY A 100 -24.37 -3.45 1.34
N ARG A 101 -23.44 -3.77 2.26
CA ARG A 101 -23.00 -2.84 3.32
C ARG A 101 -22.09 -1.73 2.78
N ILE A 102 -21.30 -2.04 1.75
CA ILE A 102 -20.49 -1.10 1.01
C ILE A 102 -20.95 -1.11 -0.44
N ALA A 103 -21.27 0.04 -1.01
CA ALA A 103 -21.70 0.15 -2.40
C ALA A 103 -20.57 0.72 -3.29
N TYR A 104 -20.52 0.29 -4.55
CA TYR A 104 -19.61 0.88 -5.52
C TYR A 104 -20.14 2.26 -5.96
N ALA A 105 -19.33 3.32 -5.83
CA ALA A 105 -19.70 4.67 -6.18
C ALA A 105 -18.77 5.32 -7.22
N GLY A 106 -18.26 4.52 -8.15
CA GLY A 106 -17.35 5.00 -9.19
C GLY A 106 -15.89 5.05 -8.75
N LYS A 107 -14.98 5.16 -9.71
CA LYS A 107 -13.52 5.24 -9.50
C LYS A 107 -13.07 6.70 -9.32
N TYR A 108 -11.82 6.92 -8.88
CA TYR A 108 -11.20 8.24 -8.67
C TYR A 108 -11.46 9.27 -9.80
N SER A 109 -11.50 8.84 -11.06
CA SER A 109 -11.66 9.72 -12.23
C SER A 109 -13.11 9.87 -12.72
N ALA A 110 -14.05 9.12 -12.15
CA ALA A 110 -15.46 9.14 -12.53
C ALA A 110 -16.34 8.66 -11.36
N PRO A 111 -16.41 9.41 -10.25
CA PRO A 111 -17.24 9.07 -9.10
C PRO A 111 -18.73 9.34 -9.40
N ASP A 112 -19.60 8.57 -8.77
CA ASP A 112 -21.04 8.81 -8.77
C ASP A 112 -21.40 9.83 -7.68
N TYR A 113 -21.38 11.11 -8.07
CA TYR A 113 -21.65 12.20 -7.13
C TYR A 113 -23.07 12.14 -6.52
N GLU A 114 -24.06 11.64 -7.25
CA GLU A 114 -25.43 11.53 -6.74
C GLU A 114 -25.48 10.52 -5.59
N GLN A 115 -24.86 9.36 -5.79
CA GLN A 115 -24.79 8.32 -4.76
C GLN A 115 -23.96 8.77 -3.56
N ILE A 116 -22.82 9.45 -3.78
CA ILE A 116 -21.95 9.97 -2.72
C ILE A 116 -22.69 10.98 -1.86
N LEU A 117 -23.43 11.91 -2.46
CA LEU A 117 -24.24 12.89 -1.73
C LEU A 117 -25.42 12.22 -1.00
N ALA A 118 -26.11 11.27 -1.65
CA ALA A 118 -27.22 10.56 -1.05
C ALA A 118 -26.84 9.72 0.17
N SER A 119 -25.57 9.27 0.25
CA SER A 119 -25.03 8.51 1.38
C SER A 119 -24.65 9.40 2.58
N ASN A 120 -24.78 10.72 2.49
CA ASN A 120 -24.25 11.68 3.47
C ASN A 120 -22.74 11.46 3.71
N CYS A 121 -21.96 11.27 2.64
CA CYS A 121 -20.53 11.07 2.72
C CYS A 121 -19.87 12.21 3.49
N SER A 122 -19.11 11.88 4.53
CA SER A 122 -18.43 12.85 5.39
C SER A 122 -16.95 13.00 5.09
N LEU A 123 -16.36 12.05 4.38
CA LEU A 123 -14.95 12.03 3.98
C LEU A 123 -14.77 11.18 2.74
N ALA A 124 -14.04 11.70 1.75
CA ALA A 124 -13.50 10.92 0.65
C ALA A 124 -12.01 10.63 0.90
N ILE A 125 -11.63 9.35 0.81
CA ILE A 125 -10.23 8.91 0.92
C ILE A 125 -9.76 8.50 -0.47
N GLU A 126 -9.00 9.38 -1.09
CA GLU A 126 -8.50 9.22 -2.44
C GLU A 126 -7.05 8.71 -2.46
N ASN A 127 -6.66 8.07 -3.55
CA ASN A 127 -5.26 7.79 -3.83
C ASN A 127 -4.63 8.90 -4.67
N THR A 128 -3.31 8.87 -4.86
CA THR A 128 -2.57 9.91 -5.58
C THR A 128 -2.90 9.99 -7.08
N MET A 129 -3.63 9.03 -7.65
CA MET A 129 -4.11 9.11 -9.04
C MET A 129 -5.12 10.25 -9.24
N ILE A 130 -5.79 10.70 -8.17
CA ILE A 130 -6.69 11.87 -8.20
C ILE A 130 -5.97 13.14 -8.66
N LEU A 131 -4.65 13.23 -8.48
CA LEU A 131 -3.85 14.36 -8.93
C LEU A 131 -3.79 14.50 -10.47
N HIS A 132 -4.17 13.46 -11.21
CA HIS A 132 -4.35 13.51 -12.68
C HIS A 132 -5.73 13.99 -13.11
N THR A 133 -6.67 14.09 -12.15
CA THR A 133 -8.05 14.57 -12.36
C THR A 133 -8.44 15.51 -11.21
N PRO A 134 -7.72 16.64 -11.03
CA PRO A 134 -7.90 17.53 -9.88
C PRO A 134 -9.33 18.11 -9.79
N GLU A 135 -10.02 18.21 -10.93
CA GLU A 135 -11.41 18.66 -11.01
C GLU A 135 -12.37 17.77 -10.21
N VAL A 136 -12.07 16.47 -10.04
CA VAL A 136 -12.88 15.55 -9.24
C VAL A 136 -12.74 15.90 -7.75
N LYS A 137 -11.51 16.10 -7.27
CA LYS A 137 -11.25 16.53 -5.88
C LYS A 137 -11.95 17.86 -5.60
N GLU A 138 -11.76 18.86 -6.46
CA GLU A 138 -12.41 20.17 -6.33
C GLU A 138 -13.93 20.06 -6.31
N GLN A 139 -14.52 19.14 -7.08
CA GLN A 139 -15.96 18.96 -7.11
C GLN A 139 -16.49 18.34 -5.81
N LEU A 140 -15.81 17.35 -5.24
CA LEU A 140 -16.15 16.78 -3.92
C LEU A 140 -16.10 17.86 -2.84
N GLU A 141 -15.03 18.66 -2.82
CA GLU A 141 -14.86 19.77 -1.86
C GLU A 141 -15.94 20.86 -2.01
N ARG A 142 -16.35 21.18 -3.26
CA ARG A 142 -17.50 22.09 -3.51
C ARG A 142 -18.82 21.57 -2.96
N PHE A 143 -18.97 20.26 -2.89
CA PHE A 143 -20.13 19.63 -2.23
C PHE A 143 -20.00 19.59 -0.71
N GLY A 144 -18.92 20.12 -0.14
CA GLY A 144 -18.65 20.12 1.29
C GLY A 144 -18.12 18.79 1.81
N ILE A 145 -17.64 17.93 0.93
CA ILE A 145 -17.04 16.65 1.30
C ILE A 145 -15.52 16.84 1.38
N PRO A 146 -14.91 16.76 2.57
CA PRO A 146 -13.47 16.78 2.72
C PRO A 146 -12.81 15.64 1.95
N VAL A 147 -11.62 15.88 1.39
CA VAL A 147 -10.87 14.88 0.66
C VAL A 147 -9.49 14.72 1.29
N VAL A 148 -9.17 13.52 1.73
CA VAL A 148 -7.81 13.12 2.14
C VAL A 148 -7.18 12.35 1.01
N VAL A 149 -6.07 12.87 0.46
CA VAL A 149 -5.27 12.15 -0.54
C VAL A 149 -4.22 11.33 0.20
N GLU A 150 -4.44 10.02 0.25
CA GLU A 150 -3.58 9.05 0.92
C GLU A 150 -2.20 8.98 0.24
N ARG A 151 -1.13 9.01 1.01
CA ARG A 151 0.25 9.11 0.50
C ARG A 151 1.20 8.06 1.07
N SER A 152 0.71 7.00 1.70
CA SER A 152 1.56 5.94 2.25
C SER A 152 2.46 5.29 1.18
N SER A 153 2.02 5.32 -0.08
CA SER A 153 2.81 4.81 -1.21
C SER A 153 4.07 5.63 -1.51
N TYR A 154 4.20 6.85 -0.96
CA TYR A 154 5.40 7.68 -1.05
C TYR A 154 6.35 7.52 0.14
N GLU A 155 5.98 6.71 1.12
CA GLU A 155 6.91 6.32 2.18
C GLU A 155 7.95 5.34 1.60
N SER A 156 9.22 5.60 1.89
CA SER A 156 10.33 4.75 1.45
C SER A 156 10.53 3.52 2.35
N SER A 157 10.08 3.58 3.60
CA SER A 157 10.20 2.50 4.58
C SER A 157 8.89 1.73 4.71
N PRO A 158 8.92 0.38 4.72
CA PRO A 158 7.72 -0.44 5.00
C PRO A 158 7.10 -0.13 6.36
N LEU A 159 7.92 0.13 7.38
CA LEU A 159 7.45 0.52 8.71
C LEU A 159 6.74 1.87 8.67
N ALA A 160 7.31 2.87 8.00
CA ALA A 160 6.68 4.18 7.82
C ALA A 160 5.33 4.07 7.07
N ARG A 161 5.24 3.16 6.10
CA ARG A 161 3.99 2.87 5.40
C ARG A 161 2.93 2.26 6.34
N MET A 162 3.29 1.29 7.17
CA MET A 162 2.39 0.70 8.16
C MET A 162 1.99 1.71 9.26
N GLU A 163 2.84 2.68 9.57
CA GLU A 163 2.58 3.71 10.59
C GLU A 163 1.38 4.61 10.22
N TRP A 164 0.97 4.65 8.95
CA TRP A 164 -0.26 5.34 8.53
C TRP A 164 -1.53 4.82 9.23
N ILE A 165 -1.50 3.64 9.85
CA ILE A 165 -2.59 3.20 10.72
C ILE A 165 -2.86 4.18 11.86
N LYS A 166 -1.83 4.89 12.36
CA LYS A 166 -1.97 5.91 13.40
C LYS A 166 -2.73 7.14 12.89
N PHE A 167 -2.49 7.56 11.62
CA PHE A 167 -3.25 8.63 10.97
C PHE A 167 -4.75 8.31 10.96
N TRP A 168 -5.10 7.10 10.52
CA TRP A 168 -6.48 6.64 10.48
C TRP A 168 -7.05 6.38 11.86
N GLY A 169 -6.23 5.87 12.78
CA GLY A 169 -6.60 5.70 14.19
C GLY A 169 -7.07 7.01 14.83
N ILE A 170 -6.38 8.12 14.56
CA ILE A 170 -6.77 9.46 15.02
C ILE A 170 -8.13 9.86 14.44
N LEU A 171 -8.37 9.68 13.14
CA LEU A 171 -9.65 10.02 12.51
C LEU A 171 -10.83 9.19 13.03
N LEU A 172 -10.55 7.97 13.47
CA LEU A 172 -11.56 7.00 13.92
C LEU A 172 -11.73 6.95 15.44
N GLY A 173 -10.93 7.71 16.22
CA GLY A 173 -10.93 7.63 17.69
C GLY A 173 -10.41 6.28 18.19
N ARG A 174 -9.42 5.70 17.49
CA ARG A 174 -8.85 4.37 17.76
C ARG A 174 -7.34 4.40 17.90
N GLU A 175 -6.79 5.47 18.45
CA GLU A 175 -5.35 5.75 18.56
C GLU A 175 -4.62 4.64 19.33
N THR A 176 -5.21 4.17 20.43
CA THR A 176 -4.61 3.09 21.24
C THR A 176 -4.52 1.78 20.47
N LEU A 177 -5.57 1.42 19.72
CA LEU A 177 -5.55 0.21 18.89
C LEU A 177 -4.55 0.34 17.76
N ALA A 178 -4.50 1.51 17.10
CA ALA A 178 -3.54 1.79 16.04
C ALA A 178 -2.09 1.63 16.50
N GLU A 179 -1.76 2.17 17.68
CA GLU A 179 -0.44 2.01 18.28
C GLU A 179 -0.10 0.54 18.56
N GLN A 180 -1.04 -0.21 19.16
CA GLN A 180 -0.85 -1.63 19.47
C GLN A 180 -0.63 -2.48 18.21
N VAL A 181 -1.43 -2.24 17.16
CA VAL A 181 -1.32 -2.97 15.89
C VAL A 181 0.03 -2.66 15.23
N PHE A 182 0.41 -1.38 15.16
CA PHE A 182 1.70 -0.96 14.59
C PHE A 182 2.87 -1.57 15.35
N GLN A 183 2.90 -1.44 16.68
CA GLN A 183 3.98 -1.94 17.52
C GLN A 183 4.16 -3.47 17.38
N LYS A 184 3.07 -4.21 17.25
CA LYS A 184 3.13 -5.65 16.99
C LYS A 184 3.85 -5.97 15.69
N GLN A 185 3.68 -5.19 14.64
CA GLN A 185 4.38 -5.39 13.36
C GLN A 185 5.87 -5.06 13.49
N VAL A 186 6.22 -3.98 14.19
CA VAL A 186 7.61 -3.63 14.49
C VAL A 186 8.33 -4.77 15.24
N GLU A 187 7.70 -5.30 16.28
CA GLU A 187 8.25 -6.41 17.08
C GLU A 187 8.48 -7.68 16.26
N ARG A 188 7.63 -7.94 15.25
CA ARG A 188 7.76 -9.11 14.37
C ARG A 188 8.94 -8.99 13.40
N ILE A 189 9.24 -7.80 12.91
CA ILE A 189 10.34 -7.56 11.97
C ILE A 189 11.68 -7.44 12.70
N GLN A 190 11.71 -6.91 13.92
CA GLN A 190 12.93 -6.58 14.65
C GLN A 190 13.97 -7.72 14.67
N PRO A 191 13.62 -9.00 14.90
CA PRO A 191 14.60 -10.09 14.90
C PRO A 191 15.28 -10.31 13.55
N LEU A 192 14.62 -9.96 12.43
CA LEU A 192 15.21 -10.09 11.10
C LEU A 192 16.21 -8.97 10.82
N LEU A 193 15.95 -7.76 11.30
CA LEU A 193 16.84 -6.60 11.12
C LEU A 193 18.19 -6.78 11.84
N GLU A 194 18.26 -7.66 12.82
CA GLU A 194 19.47 -7.99 13.59
C GLU A 194 20.29 -9.13 12.96
N GLN A 195 19.75 -9.78 11.93
CA GLN A 195 20.43 -10.90 11.25
C GLN A 195 21.42 -10.39 10.19
N ALA A 196 22.43 -11.20 9.92
CA ALA A 196 23.35 -10.94 8.83
C ALA A 196 22.64 -11.14 7.48
N PRO A 197 22.99 -10.35 6.45
CA PRO A 197 22.51 -10.58 5.09
C PRO A 197 22.78 -11.99 4.62
N THR A 198 21.87 -12.56 3.83
CA THR A 198 21.99 -13.94 3.31
C THR A 198 23.02 -14.07 2.19
N GLY A 199 23.44 -12.96 1.58
CA GLY A 199 24.28 -12.91 0.39
C GLY A 199 23.57 -13.36 -0.88
N LYS A 200 22.25 -13.58 -0.83
CA LYS A 200 21.43 -13.92 -2.00
C LYS A 200 20.86 -12.65 -2.65
N THR A 201 20.67 -12.72 -3.96
CA THR A 201 20.10 -11.65 -4.77
C THR A 201 18.65 -11.95 -5.16
N CYS A 202 17.81 -10.90 -5.21
CA CYS A 202 16.39 -11.02 -5.52
C CYS A 202 15.96 -9.99 -6.58
N ALA A 203 15.13 -10.42 -7.55
CA ALA A 203 14.45 -9.53 -8.48
C ALA A 203 12.93 -9.58 -8.23
N PHE A 204 12.27 -8.42 -8.23
CA PHE A 204 10.82 -8.27 -8.14
C PHE A 204 10.33 -7.56 -9.42
N PHE A 205 9.45 -8.20 -10.18
CA PHE A 205 9.06 -7.72 -11.50
C PHE A 205 7.67 -8.19 -11.95
N SER A 206 7.14 -7.53 -12.99
CA SER A 206 6.09 -8.06 -13.86
C SER A 206 6.42 -7.79 -15.33
N ILE A 207 5.83 -8.55 -16.25
CA ILE A 207 5.95 -8.29 -17.70
C ILE A 207 4.68 -7.57 -18.15
N THR A 208 4.84 -6.39 -18.71
CA THR A 208 3.72 -5.58 -19.19
C THR A 208 3.20 -6.07 -20.55
N ALA A 209 1.97 -5.70 -20.90
CA ALA A 209 1.37 -5.98 -22.22
C ALA A 209 2.21 -5.45 -23.42
N ASN A 210 3.10 -4.46 -23.17
CA ASN A 210 3.99 -3.89 -24.18
C ASN A 210 5.38 -4.59 -24.20
N ASN A 211 5.51 -5.75 -23.59
CA ASN A 211 6.77 -6.52 -23.50
C ASN A 211 7.91 -5.73 -22.84
N LEU A 212 7.61 -5.00 -21.77
CA LEU A 212 8.59 -4.38 -20.91
C LEU A 212 8.57 -5.04 -19.53
N ALA A 213 9.72 -5.11 -18.88
CA ALA A 213 9.79 -5.54 -17.48
C ALA A 213 9.51 -4.33 -16.57
N ASN A 214 8.41 -4.37 -15.82
CA ASN A 214 8.13 -3.40 -14.78
C ASN A 214 8.82 -3.83 -13.50
N VAL A 215 9.76 -3.02 -13.01
CA VAL A 215 10.54 -3.27 -11.80
C VAL A 215 10.40 -2.14 -10.80
N ARG A 216 10.75 -2.37 -9.54
CA ARG A 216 10.78 -1.33 -8.50
C ARG A 216 12.07 -0.53 -8.57
N LYS A 217 12.01 0.77 -8.29
CA LYS A 217 13.20 1.58 -8.07
C LYS A 217 13.83 1.25 -6.72
N GLY A 218 15.13 1.50 -6.57
CA GLY A 218 15.86 1.15 -5.34
C GLY A 218 15.36 1.86 -4.07
N GLY A 219 14.76 3.03 -4.19
CA GLY A 219 14.15 3.77 -3.08
C GLY A 219 12.72 3.37 -2.74
N ASP A 220 12.11 2.40 -3.46
CA ASP A 220 10.75 1.92 -3.19
C ASP A 220 10.71 1.01 -1.96
N TYR A 221 9.58 1.04 -1.23
CA TYR A 221 9.44 0.23 -0.01
C TYR A 221 9.51 -1.28 -0.26
N VAL A 222 9.17 -1.79 -1.45
CA VAL A 222 9.33 -3.21 -1.79
C VAL A 222 10.81 -3.57 -1.90
N ALA A 223 11.64 -2.69 -2.49
CA ALA A 223 13.09 -2.87 -2.51
C ALA A 223 13.66 -2.90 -1.07
N GLN A 224 13.14 -2.03 -0.18
CA GLN A 224 13.53 -2.03 1.23
C GLN A 224 13.09 -3.32 1.94
N MET A 225 11.88 -3.84 1.68
CA MET A 225 11.43 -5.12 2.24
C MET A 225 12.33 -6.29 1.82
N ILE A 226 12.81 -6.30 0.58
CA ILE A 226 13.77 -7.29 0.09
C ILE A 226 15.07 -7.21 0.90
N GLY A 227 15.58 -5.99 1.12
CA GLY A 227 16.75 -5.75 1.97
C GLY A 227 16.53 -6.19 3.43
N MET A 228 15.38 -5.86 4.02
CA MET A 228 14.99 -6.28 5.38
C MET A 228 14.90 -7.81 5.52
N ALA A 229 14.50 -8.51 4.46
CA ALA A 229 14.50 -9.97 4.42
C ALA A 229 15.90 -10.58 4.30
N GLY A 230 16.94 -9.76 4.06
CA GLY A 230 18.33 -10.16 3.99
C GLY A 230 18.84 -10.48 2.57
N ALA A 231 18.12 -10.07 1.52
CA ALA A 231 18.57 -10.21 0.14
C ALA A 231 19.02 -8.88 -0.45
N ASP A 232 19.95 -8.93 -1.43
CA ASP A 232 20.30 -7.78 -2.24
C ASP A 232 19.32 -7.65 -3.41
N TYR A 233 18.61 -6.52 -3.48
CA TYR A 233 17.74 -6.23 -4.61
C TYR A 233 18.56 -5.88 -5.85
N VAL A 234 18.40 -6.61 -6.96
CA VAL A 234 19.27 -6.46 -8.15
C VAL A 234 19.17 -5.11 -8.85
N PHE A 235 18.11 -4.32 -8.59
CA PHE A 235 17.90 -2.98 -9.13
C PHE A 235 17.96 -1.89 -8.05
N SER A 236 18.71 -2.11 -6.97
CA SER A 236 18.85 -1.18 -5.84
C SER A 236 19.36 0.22 -6.25
N ASP A 237 20.19 0.29 -7.30
CA ASP A 237 20.73 1.54 -7.82
C ASP A 237 19.84 2.23 -8.86
N LEU A 238 18.70 1.60 -9.20
CA LEU A 238 17.80 2.14 -10.22
C LEU A 238 17.06 3.36 -9.68
N THR A 239 17.35 4.52 -10.25
CA THR A 239 16.74 5.81 -9.91
C THR A 239 16.30 6.54 -11.17
N ASP A 240 15.30 7.40 -11.05
CA ASP A 240 14.85 8.28 -12.11
C ASP A 240 14.39 9.61 -11.49
N SER A 241 15.22 10.63 -11.63
CA SER A 241 14.95 11.96 -11.09
C SER A 241 13.86 12.75 -11.84
N GLY A 242 13.48 12.29 -13.02
CA GLY A 242 12.45 12.94 -13.86
C GLY A 242 11.03 12.48 -13.57
N ASN A 243 10.86 11.47 -12.69
CA ASN A 243 9.58 10.83 -12.48
C ASN A 243 9.50 10.28 -11.04
N ASN A 244 8.45 10.63 -10.31
CA ASN A 244 8.21 10.25 -8.92
C ASN A 244 7.53 8.88 -8.76
N LEU A 245 7.31 8.14 -9.86
CA LEU A 245 6.74 6.79 -9.77
C LEU A 245 7.71 5.86 -9.06
N SER A 246 7.19 4.93 -8.27
CA SER A 246 7.94 3.90 -7.54
C SER A 246 8.48 2.78 -8.45
N THR A 247 8.02 2.72 -9.69
CA THR A 247 8.38 1.70 -10.67
C THR A 247 9.03 2.31 -11.91
N MET A 248 9.74 1.45 -12.66
CA MET A 248 10.27 1.76 -13.98
C MET A 248 10.04 0.59 -14.93
N ASN A 249 9.75 0.91 -16.20
CA ASN A 249 9.66 -0.07 -17.26
C ASN A 249 11.02 -0.18 -17.96
N LEU A 250 11.64 -1.35 -17.92
CA LEU A 250 12.90 -1.65 -18.57
C LEU A 250 12.67 -2.41 -19.87
N PRO A 251 13.47 -2.16 -20.94
CA PRO A 251 13.59 -3.08 -22.05
C PRO A 251 13.94 -4.49 -21.54
N LEU A 252 13.47 -5.55 -22.20
CA LEU A 252 13.72 -6.93 -21.76
C LEU A 252 15.20 -7.29 -21.73
N GLU A 253 16.01 -6.69 -22.63
CA GLU A 253 17.46 -6.89 -22.66
C GLU A 253 18.15 -6.31 -21.41
N ASP A 254 17.72 -5.12 -20.96
CA ASP A 254 18.27 -4.48 -19.76
C ASP A 254 17.84 -5.27 -18.50
N PHE A 255 16.59 -5.72 -18.46
CA PHE A 255 16.08 -6.58 -17.39
C PHE A 255 16.87 -7.91 -17.35
N TYR A 256 17.08 -8.54 -18.51
CA TYR A 256 17.88 -9.77 -18.62
C TYR A 256 19.30 -9.54 -18.09
N ALA A 257 19.97 -8.49 -18.54
CA ALA A 257 21.32 -8.18 -18.11
C ALA A 257 21.44 -7.96 -16.59
N GLY A 258 20.43 -7.34 -15.96
CA GLY A 258 20.42 -7.04 -14.53
C GLY A 258 19.94 -8.18 -13.63
N ALA A 259 19.07 -9.08 -14.11
CA ALA A 259 18.37 -10.03 -13.25
C ALA A 259 18.59 -11.52 -13.58
N LYS A 260 19.23 -11.87 -14.71
CA LYS A 260 19.41 -13.27 -15.13
C LYS A 260 20.15 -14.14 -14.11
N ASP A 261 21.06 -13.53 -13.35
CA ASP A 261 21.88 -14.19 -12.34
C ASP A 261 21.30 -14.03 -10.91
N ALA A 262 20.07 -13.54 -10.76
CA ALA A 262 19.41 -13.46 -9.46
C ALA A 262 19.17 -14.87 -8.88
N ASP A 263 19.30 -14.99 -7.54
CA ASP A 263 19.05 -16.25 -6.83
C ASP A 263 17.57 -16.54 -6.67
N VAL A 264 16.75 -15.48 -6.56
CA VAL A 264 15.30 -15.55 -6.38
C VAL A 264 14.62 -14.60 -7.35
N LEU A 265 13.57 -15.06 -8.01
CA LEU A 265 12.66 -14.22 -8.80
C LEU A 265 11.30 -14.16 -8.13
N ILE A 266 10.75 -12.95 -7.98
CA ILE A 266 9.39 -12.72 -7.50
C ILE A 266 8.59 -12.04 -8.61
N TYR A 267 7.61 -12.77 -9.15
CA TYR A 267 6.68 -12.22 -10.13
C TYR A 267 5.53 -11.51 -9.41
N ASN A 268 5.32 -10.25 -9.74
CA ASN A 268 4.21 -9.44 -9.22
C ASN A 268 2.91 -9.74 -9.98
N SER A 269 1.97 -10.43 -9.34
CA SER A 269 0.70 -10.83 -9.93
C SER A 269 -0.37 -9.74 -9.98
N THR A 270 -0.17 -8.63 -9.29
CA THR A 270 -1.24 -7.66 -9.01
C THR A 270 -1.70 -6.87 -10.25
N ILE A 271 -0.93 -6.89 -11.34
CA ILE A 271 -1.25 -6.16 -12.58
C ILE A 271 -1.73 -7.12 -13.67
N GLU A 272 -0.94 -8.17 -13.97
CA GLU A 272 -1.16 -9.07 -15.12
C GLU A 272 -1.66 -10.47 -14.69
N GLY A 273 -2.12 -10.59 -13.46
CA GLY A 273 -2.62 -11.84 -12.89
C GLY A 273 -1.51 -12.80 -12.43
N MET A 274 -1.92 -13.85 -11.73
CA MET A 274 -1.02 -14.86 -11.20
C MET A 274 -0.41 -15.72 -12.30
N VAL A 275 0.80 -16.23 -12.04
CA VAL A 275 1.44 -17.32 -12.78
C VAL A 275 1.65 -18.49 -11.83
N ALA A 276 1.22 -19.67 -12.21
CA ALA A 276 1.33 -20.89 -11.40
C ALA A 276 2.43 -21.81 -11.86
N THR A 277 2.82 -21.75 -13.16
CA THR A 277 3.81 -22.62 -13.74
C THR A 277 4.93 -21.84 -14.44
N ILE A 278 6.09 -22.48 -14.54
CA ILE A 278 7.24 -21.95 -15.31
C ILE A 278 6.85 -21.72 -16.77
N ASP A 279 6.04 -22.61 -17.35
CA ASP A 279 5.58 -22.46 -18.74
C ASP A 279 4.73 -21.17 -18.92
N GLU A 280 3.84 -20.88 -17.99
CA GLU A 280 3.06 -19.64 -18.00
C GLU A 280 3.96 -18.40 -17.86
N LEU A 281 4.97 -18.46 -17.00
CA LEU A 281 5.93 -17.38 -16.82
C LEU A 281 6.76 -17.14 -18.10
N VAL A 282 7.31 -18.22 -18.68
CA VAL A 282 8.12 -18.17 -19.91
C VAL A 282 7.27 -17.75 -21.11
N ALA A 283 5.99 -18.09 -21.14
CA ALA A 283 5.06 -17.61 -22.18
C ALA A 283 4.90 -16.07 -22.16
N LYS A 284 5.08 -15.41 -20.99
CA LYS A 284 5.10 -13.94 -20.93
C LYS A 284 6.39 -13.34 -21.49
N CYS A 285 7.53 -14.02 -21.32
CA CYS A 285 8.82 -13.59 -21.83
C CYS A 285 9.76 -14.80 -21.95
N ALA A 286 10.08 -15.21 -23.19
CA ALA A 286 10.89 -16.38 -23.46
C ALA A 286 12.32 -16.30 -22.87
N LEU A 287 12.88 -15.09 -22.69
CA LEU A 287 14.20 -14.89 -22.09
C LEU A 287 14.27 -15.41 -20.65
N LEU A 288 13.14 -15.51 -19.94
CA LEU A 288 13.09 -15.96 -18.55
C LEU A 288 13.55 -17.43 -18.41
N ALA A 289 13.47 -18.25 -19.46
CA ALA A 289 13.95 -19.62 -19.44
C ALA A 289 15.45 -19.74 -19.12
N ASP A 290 16.23 -18.71 -19.44
CA ASP A 290 17.68 -18.69 -19.23
C ASP A 290 18.09 -18.12 -17.87
N PHE A 291 17.12 -17.70 -17.04
CA PHE A 291 17.41 -17.13 -15.73
C PHE A 291 17.80 -18.24 -14.74
N ARG A 292 18.84 -17.96 -13.93
CA ARG A 292 19.35 -18.91 -12.93
C ARG A 292 18.25 -19.37 -11.96
N ALA A 293 17.42 -18.47 -11.48
CA ALA A 293 16.33 -18.81 -10.55
C ALA A 293 15.28 -19.72 -11.21
N VAL A 294 14.98 -19.53 -12.49
CA VAL A 294 14.06 -20.40 -13.25
C VAL A 294 14.66 -21.81 -13.39
N GLN A 295 15.93 -21.91 -13.76
CA GLN A 295 16.64 -23.20 -13.91
C GLN A 295 16.77 -23.96 -12.58
N ASN A 296 16.82 -23.24 -11.45
CA ASN A 296 16.95 -23.80 -10.11
C ASN A 296 15.60 -23.98 -9.39
N GLY A 297 14.46 -23.64 -10.02
CA GLY A 297 13.14 -23.73 -9.41
C GLY A 297 12.91 -22.74 -8.26
N ASN A 298 13.60 -21.59 -8.26
CA ASN A 298 13.48 -20.58 -7.20
C ASN A 298 12.74 -19.34 -7.70
N VAL A 299 11.53 -19.58 -8.18
CA VAL A 299 10.61 -18.56 -8.70
C VAL A 299 9.33 -18.54 -7.87
N TRP A 300 8.92 -17.35 -7.49
CA TRP A 300 7.77 -17.11 -6.65
C TRP A 300 6.83 -16.11 -7.31
N CYS A 301 5.54 -16.25 -7.03
CA CYS A 301 4.50 -15.32 -7.49
C CYS A 301 3.82 -14.70 -6.28
N THR A 302 3.61 -13.37 -6.28
CA THR A 302 2.84 -12.73 -5.21
C THR A 302 1.36 -13.08 -5.29
N THR A 303 0.64 -13.04 -4.18
CA THR A 303 -0.82 -13.03 -4.18
C THR A 303 -1.35 -11.71 -4.75
N GLN A 304 -2.58 -11.71 -5.26
CA GLN A 304 -3.21 -10.51 -5.81
C GLN A 304 -3.58 -9.48 -4.74
N SER A 305 -3.69 -9.91 -3.48
CA SER A 305 -3.91 -9.04 -2.32
C SER A 305 -2.68 -8.22 -1.89
N PHE A 306 -1.49 -8.52 -2.41
CA PHE A 306 -0.20 -8.02 -1.93
C PHE A 306 -0.18 -6.50 -1.66
N PHE A 307 -0.70 -5.67 -2.58
CA PHE A 307 -0.75 -4.23 -2.38
C PHE A 307 -2.00 -3.71 -1.64
N GLN A 308 -2.94 -4.59 -1.32
CA GLN A 308 -4.12 -4.24 -0.53
C GLN A 308 -3.90 -4.48 0.96
N GLN A 309 -2.98 -5.38 1.35
CA GLN A 309 -2.67 -5.77 2.73
C GLN A 309 -1.53 -4.91 3.30
N SER A 310 -1.84 -3.67 3.63
CA SER A 310 -0.84 -2.66 4.03
C SER A 310 -0.28 -2.87 5.43
N MET A 311 -1.00 -3.56 6.32
CA MET A 311 -0.53 -3.88 7.68
C MET A 311 0.26 -5.18 7.76
N GLU A 312 0.22 -6.01 6.71
CA GLU A 312 0.85 -7.33 6.71
C GLU A 312 2.20 -7.35 5.95
N LEU A 313 2.81 -6.17 5.74
CA LEU A 313 4.13 -6.07 5.08
C LEU A 313 5.23 -6.82 5.87
N ALA A 314 5.08 -6.92 7.20
CA ALA A 314 5.95 -7.74 8.04
C ALA A 314 5.92 -9.22 7.63
N ASP A 315 4.74 -9.74 7.26
CA ASP A 315 4.59 -11.14 6.83
C ASP A 315 5.36 -11.39 5.54
N PHE A 316 5.28 -10.48 4.56
CA PHE A 316 6.06 -10.60 3.34
C PHE A 316 7.57 -10.62 3.62
N VAL A 317 8.08 -9.77 4.51
CA VAL A 317 9.51 -9.75 4.88
C VAL A 317 9.92 -11.08 5.51
N ILE A 318 9.10 -11.60 6.43
CA ILE A 318 9.35 -12.90 7.10
C ILE A 318 9.30 -14.04 6.09
N GLU A 319 8.30 -14.07 5.20
CA GLU A 319 8.16 -15.10 4.19
C GLU A 319 9.31 -15.09 3.20
N LEU A 320 9.70 -13.91 2.72
CA LEU A 320 10.85 -13.79 1.84
C LEU A 320 12.14 -14.24 2.52
N HIS A 321 12.33 -13.91 3.81
CA HIS A 321 13.47 -14.45 4.56
C HIS A 321 13.47 -15.98 4.61
N ARG A 322 12.32 -16.60 4.82
CA ARG A 322 12.17 -18.07 4.75
C ARG A 322 12.49 -18.62 3.36
N VAL A 323 12.02 -17.98 2.29
CA VAL A 323 12.38 -18.32 0.89
C VAL A 323 13.89 -18.25 0.67
N LEU A 324 14.57 -17.30 1.31
CA LEU A 324 16.02 -17.16 1.18
C LEU A 324 16.79 -18.19 1.99
N THR A 325 16.25 -18.73 3.08
CA THR A 325 17.00 -19.52 4.07
C THR A 325 16.57 -20.98 4.21
N GLU A 326 15.33 -21.31 3.83
CA GLU A 326 14.77 -22.67 3.90
C GLU A 326 14.78 -23.32 2.50
N ASP A 327 14.91 -24.65 2.44
CA ASP A 327 14.92 -25.37 1.15
C ASP A 327 13.53 -25.45 0.49
N ALA A 328 12.45 -25.52 1.26
CA ALA A 328 11.08 -25.63 0.75
C ALA A 328 10.11 -25.03 1.78
N PRO A 329 10.05 -23.70 1.91
CA PRO A 329 9.13 -23.07 2.85
C PRO A 329 7.68 -23.31 2.44
N ASP A 330 6.84 -23.69 3.41
CA ASP A 330 5.41 -23.92 3.24
C ASP A 330 4.58 -22.95 4.08
N GLY A 331 3.26 -22.92 3.83
CA GLY A 331 2.34 -22.08 4.60
C GLY A 331 2.61 -20.59 4.44
N LEU A 332 3.12 -20.16 3.28
CA LEU A 332 3.32 -18.77 2.94
C LEU A 332 1.99 -18.15 2.51
N HIS A 333 1.75 -16.92 2.90
CA HIS A 333 0.54 -16.17 2.58
C HIS A 333 0.69 -15.32 1.31
N PHE A 334 1.84 -14.63 1.18
CA PHE A 334 2.10 -13.71 0.07
C PHE A 334 2.82 -14.33 -1.12
N LEU A 335 3.58 -15.39 -0.88
CA LEU A 335 4.45 -15.99 -1.88
C LEU A 335 4.01 -17.43 -2.21
N THR A 336 3.70 -17.66 -3.48
CA THR A 336 3.37 -18.99 -4.00
C THR A 336 4.49 -19.47 -4.94
N PRO A 337 5.01 -20.69 -4.80
CA PRO A 337 6.03 -21.19 -5.72
C PRO A 337 5.45 -21.35 -7.14
N VAL A 338 6.25 -21.00 -8.14
CA VAL A 338 5.94 -21.21 -9.56
C VAL A 338 6.65 -22.49 -10.00
N THR A 339 5.90 -23.56 -10.32
CA THR A 339 6.42 -24.93 -10.52
C THR A 339 6.26 -25.43 -11.94
#